data_c2e423118f6df9bb6148b58969771c83
#
_entry.id   c2e423118f6df9bb6148b58969771c83
#
_cell.length_a   1.000
_cell.length_b   1.000
_cell.length_c   1.000
_cell.angle_alpha   90.00
_cell.angle_beta   90.00
_cell.angle_gamma   90.00
#
_symmetry.space_group_name_H-M   'P 1'
#
loop_
_entity.id
_entity.type
_entity.pdbx_description
1 polymer ?
#
loop_
_entity_poly.entity_id
_entity_poly.type
_entity_poly.pdbx_seq_one_letter_code
_entity_poly.pdbx_strand_id
1 'polypeptide(L)'
;MFKNLMVYRLGADWQPAVAQVEAALDGARFAECGATQPRAMGWVPPRGEGHGVLIEVIDGQWLLQLMVESKLVPGAVIKRQVEALAAQIEKQTGRKPGKKETRELKDQALLDLLPMAFTKRAAIKVWISPATRLLVIDAGSASRADETLTALTQVLPGLSAQLINTTVSPQAAMADWLVSGEPPTPFTIDRDCELKAADGEKPVVRYARHALDLPEIREHIAAGKRPTRLALTWNDRVSFTLTEGLQLKKISFLDGVFEGRKADGDEGFDADAAITTGELAPMIGELIDALGGEQVLGATPAPVPGAAEAPPAPMTTPTIAPTAPKSTTDRPPWEAALP
;
A
#
# COMPACT_ATOMS: atom_id res chain seq x y z
N MET A 1 18.32 -1.13 -3.62
CA MET A 1 17.44 -0.21 -4.38
C MET A 1 15.99 -0.53 -4.16
N PHE A 2 15.11 0.44 -4.31
CA PHE A 2 13.67 0.29 -4.19
C PHE A 2 13.10 -0.33 -5.48
N LYS A 3 12.12 -1.25 -5.32
CA LYS A 3 11.49 -1.96 -6.45
C LYS A 3 9.98 -1.73 -6.56
N ASN A 4 9.32 -1.55 -5.41
CA ASN A 4 7.88 -1.35 -5.37
C ASN A 4 7.55 -0.37 -4.26
N LEU A 5 7.00 0.79 -4.60
CA LEU A 5 6.75 1.84 -3.62
C LEU A 5 5.28 1.94 -3.26
N MET A 6 5.04 2.06 -1.98
CA MET A 6 3.84 2.66 -1.42
C MET A 6 4.22 3.96 -0.73
N VAL A 7 3.55 5.04 -1.09
CA VAL A 7 3.91 6.40 -0.71
C VAL A 7 2.87 6.95 0.25
N TYR A 8 3.36 7.48 1.36
CA TYR A 8 2.54 8.05 2.42
C TYR A 8 2.96 9.48 2.70
N ARG A 9 2.01 10.31 3.16
CA ARG A 9 2.26 11.64 3.68
C ARG A 9 2.37 11.58 5.20
N LEU A 10 3.47 12.08 5.74
CA LEU A 10 3.68 12.23 7.17
C LEU A 10 2.91 13.44 7.72
N GLY A 11 2.37 13.29 8.93
CA GLY A 11 1.76 14.39 9.66
C GLY A 11 2.73 15.55 9.88
N ALA A 12 2.21 16.78 9.82
CA ALA A 12 3.03 17.98 9.93
C ALA A 12 3.74 18.12 11.29
N ASP A 13 3.11 17.60 12.34
CA ASP A 13 3.60 17.71 13.70
C ASP A 13 4.70 16.70 14.06
N TRP A 14 4.93 15.70 13.19
CA TRP A 14 5.94 14.67 13.42
C TRP A 14 7.30 15.13 12.90
N GLN A 15 8.13 15.68 13.78
CA GLN A 15 9.47 16.22 13.47
C GLN A 15 10.50 15.77 14.53
N PRO A 16 10.76 14.47 14.69
CA PRO A 16 11.71 14.00 15.68
C PRO A 16 13.16 14.27 15.25
N ALA A 17 14.06 14.37 16.23
CA ALA A 17 15.49 14.30 15.94
C ALA A 17 15.90 12.86 15.54
N VAL A 18 16.88 12.73 14.66
CA VAL A 18 17.41 11.42 14.21
C VAL A 18 17.79 10.54 15.40
N ALA A 19 18.46 11.09 16.41
CA ALA A 19 18.88 10.35 17.60
C ALA A 19 17.70 9.79 18.41
N GLN A 20 16.55 10.46 18.42
CA GLN A 20 15.33 9.97 19.06
C GLN A 20 14.75 8.77 18.32
N VAL A 21 14.74 8.84 16.98
CA VAL A 21 14.27 7.75 16.13
C VAL A 21 15.20 6.54 16.24
N GLU A 22 16.52 6.76 16.19
CA GLU A 22 17.53 5.71 16.38
C GLU A 22 17.32 4.97 17.71
N ALA A 23 17.19 5.72 18.81
CA ALA A 23 16.98 5.15 20.15
C ALA A 23 15.65 4.36 20.25
N ALA A 24 14.60 4.83 19.60
CA ALA A 24 13.31 4.13 19.57
C ALA A 24 13.39 2.82 18.78
N LEU A 25 14.07 2.84 17.62
CA LEU A 25 14.28 1.64 16.80
C LEU A 25 15.18 0.61 17.50
N ASP A 26 16.16 1.06 18.29
CA ASP A 26 17.08 0.19 19.03
C ASP A 26 16.33 -0.73 20.00
N GLY A 27 15.26 -0.24 20.62
CA GLY A 27 14.36 -1.04 21.46
C GLY A 27 13.58 -2.14 20.72
N ALA A 28 13.58 -2.12 19.39
CA ALA A 28 12.86 -3.06 18.53
C ALA A 28 13.77 -3.68 17.45
N ARG A 29 15.05 -3.90 17.79
CA ARG A 29 15.99 -4.61 16.92
C ARG A 29 15.49 -6.00 16.58
N PHE A 30 15.83 -6.44 15.39
CA PHE A 30 15.48 -7.77 14.91
C PHE A 30 16.13 -8.85 15.79
N ALA A 31 15.28 -9.79 16.19
CA ALA A 31 15.69 -11.06 16.82
C ALA A 31 15.09 -12.21 15.98
N GLU A 32 15.85 -13.29 15.86
CA GLU A 32 15.42 -14.47 15.10
C GLU A 32 14.20 -15.16 15.75
N CYS A 33 13.45 -15.88 14.92
CA CYS A 33 12.31 -16.65 15.40
C CYS A 33 12.72 -17.67 16.46
N GLY A 34 12.06 -17.64 17.61
CA GLY A 34 12.13 -18.71 18.59
C GLY A 34 11.68 -20.06 18.05
N ALA A 35 11.92 -21.16 18.79
CA ALA A 35 11.63 -22.52 18.31
C ALA A 35 10.20 -22.69 17.81
N THR A 36 9.21 -22.20 18.57
CA THR A 36 7.78 -22.32 18.26
C THR A 36 7.16 -21.07 17.67
N GLN A 37 7.96 -20.02 17.45
CA GLN A 37 7.50 -18.77 16.89
C GLN A 37 7.46 -18.86 15.36
N PRO A 38 6.29 -18.68 14.70
CA PRO A 38 6.18 -18.84 13.24
C PRO A 38 6.77 -17.64 12.49
N ARG A 39 6.89 -16.47 13.14
CA ARG A 39 7.34 -15.24 12.52
C ARG A 39 7.94 -14.28 13.55
N ALA A 40 8.99 -13.59 13.15
CA ALA A 40 9.59 -12.47 13.89
C ALA A 40 9.83 -11.29 12.94
N MET A 41 9.83 -10.08 13.47
CA MET A 41 10.20 -8.87 12.76
C MET A 41 10.93 -7.91 13.69
N GLY A 42 11.79 -7.08 13.11
CA GLY A 42 12.52 -6.05 13.85
C GLY A 42 13.42 -5.24 12.94
N TRP A 43 13.99 -4.18 13.46
CA TRP A 43 14.81 -3.23 12.71
C TRP A 43 16.24 -3.72 12.61
N VAL A 44 16.84 -3.56 11.45
CA VAL A 44 18.23 -3.93 11.16
C VAL A 44 18.95 -2.76 10.48
N PRO A 45 20.29 -2.68 10.60
CA PRO A 45 21.06 -1.67 9.88
C PRO A 45 20.85 -1.75 8.36
N PRO A 46 20.53 -0.63 7.69
CA PRO A 46 20.31 -0.62 6.24
C PRO A 46 21.52 -1.02 5.41
N ARG A 47 22.75 -0.75 5.90
CA ARG A 47 24.02 -1.15 5.26
C ARG A 47 24.41 -2.59 5.51
N GLY A 48 23.75 -3.26 6.47
CA GLY A 48 24.08 -4.60 6.93
C GLY A 48 24.62 -4.62 8.36
N GLU A 49 24.74 -5.82 8.92
CA GLU A 49 24.99 -6.06 10.36
C GLU A 49 26.28 -5.42 10.91
N GLY A 50 27.28 -5.16 10.05
CA GLY A 50 28.57 -4.59 10.47
C GLY A 50 28.54 -3.12 10.89
N HIS A 51 27.48 -2.37 10.56
CA HIS A 51 27.44 -0.91 10.77
C HIS A 51 26.72 -0.45 12.05
N GLY A 52 25.84 -1.23 12.59
CA GLY A 52 25.22 -1.01 13.91
C GLY A 52 24.11 0.04 13.98
N VAL A 53 24.10 1.09 13.12
CA VAL A 53 23.07 2.12 13.10
C VAL A 53 21.83 1.66 12.35
N LEU A 54 20.64 2.03 12.86
CA LEU A 54 19.35 1.62 12.31
C LEU A 54 18.75 2.66 11.36
N ILE A 55 19.30 3.88 11.41
CA ILE A 55 18.97 4.99 10.53
C ILE A 55 20.23 5.47 9.80
N GLU A 56 20.20 5.44 8.50
CA GLU A 56 21.22 6.09 7.65
C GLU A 56 20.67 7.40 7.13
N VAL A 57 21.44 8.47 7.31
CA VAL A 57 21.06 9.81 6.83
C VAL A 57 21.98 10.20 5.68
N ILE A 58 21.43 10.24 4.47
CA ILE A 58 22.16 10.57 3.25
C ILE A 58 21.43 11.69 2.52
N ASP A 59 22.09 12.82 2.29
CA ASP A 59 21.50 14.02 1.67
C ASP A 59 20.16 14.45 2.33
N GLY A 60 20.05 14.32 3.66
CA GLY A 60 18.85 14.64 4.41
C GLY A 60 17.72 13.61 4.29
N GLN A 61 17.94 12.51 3.56
CA GLN A 61 17.02 11.40 3.45
C GLN A 61 17.34 10.34 4.50
N TRP A 62 16.32 9.78 5.14
CA TRP A 62 16.48 8.76 6.18
C TRP A 62 16.13 7.39 5.60
N LEU A 63 17.07 6.47 5.70
CA LEU A 63 16.90 5.10 5.25
C LEU A 63 16.89 4.15 6.44
N LEU A 64 15.87 3.31 6.50
CA LEU A 64 15.67 2.30 7.52
C LEU A 64 15.40 0.95 6.84
N GLN A 65 15.60 -0.13 7.58
CA GLN A 65 15.32 -1.47 7.08
C GLN A 65 14.63 -2.33 8.13
N LEU A 66 13.45 -2.86 7.80
CA LEU A 66 12.74 -3.83 8.60
C LEU A 66 13.06 -5.24 8.11
N MET A 67 13.56 -6.10 8.98
CA MET A 67 13.72 -7.52 8.70
C MET A 67 12.49 -8.29 9.15
N VAL A 68 11.99 -9.15 8.29
CA VAL A 68 10.92 -10.09 8.59
C VAL A 68 11.43 -11.49 8.37
N GLU A 69 11.39 -12.32 9.40
CA GLU A 69 11.68 -13.74 9.32
C GLU A 69 10.40 -14.54 9.48
N SER A 70 10.24 -15.58 8.68
CA SER A 70 9.07 -16.47 8.73
C SER A 70 9.54 -17.90 8.58
N LYS A 71 9.00 -18.81 9.39
CA LYS A 71 9.23 -20.23 9.28
C LYS A 71 8.37 -20.84 8.18
N LEU A 72 8.98 -21.62 7.32
CA LEU A 72 8.34 -22.25 6.17
C LEU A 72 7.94 -23.67 6.53
N VAL A 73 6.65 -23.88 6.78
CA VAL A 73 6.08 -25.24 6.93
C VAL A 73 5.16 -25.49 5.73
N PRO A 74 5.55 -26.38 4.78
CA PRO A 74 4.74 -26.67 3.62
C PRO A 74 3.37 -27.25 4.01
N GLY A 75 2.29 -26.76 3.41
CA GLY A 75 0.94 -27.22 3.73
C GLY A 75 0.73 -28.72 3.56
N ALA A 76 1.42 -29.34 2.60
CA ALA A 76 1.39 -30.79 2.41
C ALA A 76 1.98 -31.57 3.59
N VAL A 77 3.03 -31.03 4.24
CA VAL A 77 3.64 -31.65 5.44
C VAL A 77 2.69 -31.52 6.62
N ILE A 78 2.07 -30.34 6.82
CA ILE A 78 1.06 -30.15 7.85
C ILE A 78 -0.10 -31.14 7.64
N LYS A 79 -0.62 -31.23 6.43
CA LYS A 79 -1.72 -32.15 6.09
C LYS A 79 -1.38 -33.59 6.43
N ARG A 80 -0.21 -34.08 6.04
CA ARG A 80 0.24 -35.43 6.36
C ARG A 80 0.35 -35.71 7.86
N GLN A 81 0.85 -34.71 8.62
CA GLN A 81 0.93 -34.80 10.08
C GLN A 81 -0.47 -34.88 10.71
N VAL A 82 -1.40 -34.02 10.24
CA VAL A 82 -2.81 -34.03 10.69
C VAL A 82 -3.47 -35.39 10.39
N GLU A 83 -3.25 -35.97 9.22
CA GLU A 83 -3.78 -37.28 8.83
C GLU A 83 -3.24 -38.38 9.76
N ALA A 84 -1.97 -38.35 10.09
CA ALA A 84 -1.35 -39.27 11.05
C ALA A 84 -1.96 -39.16 12.46
N LEU A 85 -2.11 -37.93 12.97
CA LEU A 85 -2.74 -37.66 14.27
C LEU A 85 -4.22 -38.09 14.27
N ALA A 86 -4.96 -37.79 13.20
CA ALA A 86 -6.36 -38.19 13.05
C ALA A 86 -6.54 -39.74 13.04
N ALA A 87 -5.66 -40.46 12.33
CA ALA A 87 -5.67 -41.91 12.32
C ALA A 87 -5.35 -42.53 13.71
N GLN A 88 -4.48 -41.86 14.48
CA GLN A 88 -4.20 -42.26 15.86
C GLN A 88 -5.43 -42.09 16.78
N ILE A 89 -6.13 -40.98 16.66
CA ILE A 89 -7.36 -40.71 17.43
C ILE A 89 -8.45 -41.74 17.04
N GLU A 90 -8.62 -41.99 15.73
CA GLU A 90 -9.60 -42.99 15.24
C GLU A 90 -9.32 -44.37 15.83
N LYS A 91 -8.05 -44.80 15.90
CA LYS A 91 -7.66 -46.08 16.54
C LYS A 91 -7.94 -46.12 18.02
N GLN A 92 -7.82 -44.99 18.73
CA GLN A 92 -8.01 -44.90 20.18
C GLN A 92 -9.49 -44.78 20.58
N THR A 93 -10.26 -44.00 19.80
CA THR A 93 -11.63 -43.61 20.15
C THR A 93 -12.71 -44.28 19.33
N GLY A 94 -12.33 -45.00 18.23
CA GLY A 94 -13.26 -45.64 17.30
C GLY A 94 -14.01 -44.67 16.38
N ARG A 95 -13.72 -43.35 16.45
CA ARG A 95 -14.39 -42.32 15.61
C ARG A 95 -13.38 -41.40 14.94
N LYS A 96 -13.74 -40.87 13.78
CA LYS A 96 -12.94 -39.82 13.10
C LYS A 96 -13.10 -38.48 13.80
N PRO A 97 -12.02 -37.66 13.85
CA PRO A 97 -12.08 -36.32 14.39
C PRO A 97 -13.10 -35.44 13.65
N GLY A 98 -13.88 -34.66 14.39
CA GLY A 98 -14.81 -33.69 13.83
C GLY A 98 -14.07 -32.45 13.26
N LYS A 99 -14.82 -31.54 12.61
CA LYS A 99 -14.25 -30.32 12.02
C LYS A 99 -13.45 -29.45 13.03
N LYS A 100 -13.93 -29.32 14.26
CA LYS A 100 -13.26 -28.55 15.32
C LYS A 100 -11.96 -29.24 15.73
N GLU A 101 -12.01 -30.54 16.03
CA GLU A 101 -10.83 -31.34 16.36
C GLU A 101 -9.78 -31.32 15.24
N THR A 102 -10.21 -31.42 13.97
CA THR A 102 -9.29 -31.34 12.82
C THR A 102 -8.56 -29.98 12.76
N ARG A 103 -9.23 -28.89 13.15
CA ARG A 103 -8.57 -27.58 13.23
C ARG A 103 -7.54 -27.52 14.36
N GLU A 104 -7.88 -28.04 15.53
CA GLU A 104 -6.97 -28.12 16.68
C GLU A 104 -5.75 -29.03 16.34
N LEU A 105 -5.98 -30.15 15.66
CA LEU A 105 -4.88 -31.02 15.16
C LEU A 105 -3.97 -30.30 14.17
N LYS A 106 -4.51 -29.40 13.34
CA LYS A 106 -3.71 -28.61 12.43
C LYS A 106 -2.82 -27.61 13.15
N ASP A 107 -3.36 -26.96 14.18
CA ASP A 107 -2.60 -26.00 14.99
C ASP A 107 -1.50 -26.73 15.79
N GLN A 108 -1.81 -27.90 16.34
CA GLN A 108 -0.83 -28.77 17.00
C GLN A 108 0.27 -29.25 16.03
N ALA A 109 -0.12 -29.77 14.87
CA ALA A 109 0.84 -30.22 13.87
C ALA A 109 1.76 -29.09 13.39
N LEU A 110 1.24 -27.86 13.28
CA LEU A 110 2.05 -26.69 12.97
C LEU A 110 3.07 -26.41 14.08
N LEU A 111 2.65 -26.39 15.34
CA LEU A 111 3.53 -26.17 16.48
C LEU A 111 4.63 -27.23 16.57
N ASP A 112 4.31 -28.49 16.34
CA ASP A 112 5.27 -29.61 16.35
C ASP A 112 6.32 -29.49 15.24
N LEU A 113 5.93 -28.93 14.07
CA LEU A 113 6.80 -28.79 12.89
C LEU A 113 7.65 -27.51 12.91
N LEU A 114 7.23 -26.45 13.63
CA LEU A 114 7.93 -25.16 13.67
C LEU A 114 9.40 -25.26 14.10
N PRO A 115 9.79 -26.07 15.10
CA PRO A 115 11.19 -26.17 15.53
C PRO A 115 12.14 -26.67 14.43
N MET A 116 11.62 -27.49 13.52
CA MET A 116 12.39 -28.09 12.41
C MET A 116 12.22 -27.34 11.07
N ALA A 117 11.43 -26.26 11.06
CA ALA A 117 11.12 -25.54 9.85
C ALA A 117 12.28 -24.62 9.42
N PHE A 118 12.55 -24.56 8.13
CA PHE A 118 13.47 -23.59 7.56
C PHE A 118 12.92 -22.18 7.70
N THR A 119 13.81 -21.21 7.93
CA THR A 119 13.46 -19.80 7.98
C THR A 119 13.66 -19.13 6.61
N LYS A 120 12.82 -18.17 6.32
CA LYS A 120 12.97 -17.24 5.18
C LYS A 120 12.98 -15.82 5.71
N ARG A 121 14.03 -15.07 5.39
CA ARG A 121 14.16 -13.66 5.70
C ARG A 121 13.80 -12.80 4.50
N ALA A 122 13.18 -11.66 4.76
CA ALA A 122 12.88 -10.64 3.77
C ALA A 122 13.11 -9.26 4.41
N ALA A 123 13.95 -8.46 3.76
CA ALA A 123 14.20 -7.08 4.15
C ALA A 123 13.22 -6.15 3.43
N ILE A 124 12.63 -5.22 4.16
CA ILE A 124 11.74 -4.17 3.65
C ILE A 124 12.44 -2.84 3.89
N LYS A 125 12.72 -2.12 2.83
CA LYS A 125 13.33 -0.81 2.90
C LYS A 125 12.28 0.25 3.16
N VAL A 126 12.62 1.19 4.02
CA VAL A 126 11.81 2.35 4.36
C VAL A 126 12.65 3.59 4.10
N TRP A 127 12.09 4.55 3.41
CA TRP A 127 12.68 5.84 3.16
C TRP A 127 11.77 6.93 3.70
N ILE A 128 12.31 7.81 4.51
CA ILE A 128 11.64 9.00 5.04
C ILE A 128 12.36 10.23 4.49
N SER A 129 11.61 11.12 3.87
CA SER A 129 12.06 12.45 3.48
C SER A 129 11.43 13.48 4.41
N PRO A 130 12.15 13.99 5.43
CA PRO A 130 11.59 14.96 6.36
C PRO A 130 11.21 16.28 5.69
N ALA A 131 12.02 16.73 4.71
CA ALA A 131 11.79 17.99 4.00
C ALA A 131 10.47 17.99 3.21
N THR A 132 10.13 16.89 2.55
CA THR A 132 8.90 16.74 1.77
C THR A 132 7.80 16.03 2.55
N ARG A 133 8.07 15.59 3.77
CA ARG A 133 7.16 14.78 4.61
C ARG A 133 6.65 13.53 3.88
N LEU A 134 7.52 12.87 3.13
CA LEU A 134 7.22 11.61 2.48
C LEU A 134 7.73 10.44 3.34
N LEU A 135 6.91 9.42 3.45
CA LEU A 135 7.30 8.09 3.89
C LEU A 135 7.07 7.11 2.74
N VAL A 136 8.10 6.41 2.35
CA VAL A 136 8.07 5.46 1.23
C VAL A 136 8.47 4.08 1.73
N ILE A 137 7.64 3.08 1.45
CA ILE A 137 7.86 1.69 1.87
C ILE A 137 8.03 0.83 0.61
N ASP A 138 9.15 0.08 0.52
CA ASP A 138 9.40 -0.87 -0.58
C ASP A 138 8.62 -2.16 -0.34
N ALA A 139 7.35 -2.15 -0.70
CA ALA A 139 6.45 -3.28 -0.52
C ALA A 139 5.67 -3.63 -1.79
N GLY A 140 5.73 -4.90 -2.18
CA GLY A 140 5.00 -5.41 -3.35
C GLY A 140 3.49 -5.58 -3.14
N SER A 141 2.98 -5.45 -1.91
CA SER A 141 1.57 -5.55 -1.55
C SER A 141 1.20 -4.58 -0.43
N ALA A 142 -0.06 -4.15 -0.41
CA ALA A 142 -0.61 -3.29 0.64
C ALA A 142 -0.43 -3.90 2.04
N SER A 143 -0.76 -5.18 2.20
CA SER A 143 -0.61 -5.88 3.50
C SER A 143 0.81 -5.81 4.08
N ARG A 144 1.85 -5.90 3.22
CA ARG A 144 3.24 -5.78 3.68
C ARG A 144 3.60 -4.34 4.06
N ALA A 145 3.07 -3.37 3.33
CA ALA A 145 3.26 -1.96 3.66
C ALA A 145 2.56 -1.59 4.97
N ASP A 146 1.30 -2.03 5.15
CA ASP A 146 0.53 -1.80 6.37
C ASP A 146 1.20 -2.42 7.61
N GLU A 147 1.77 -3.61 7.45
CA GLU A 147 2.53 -4.28 8.49
C GLU A 147 3.80 -3.51 8.86
N THR A 148 4.51 -2.99 7.85
CA THR A 148 5.69 -2.15 8.06
C THR A 148 5.32 -0.82 8.71
N LEU A 149 4.23 -0.19 8.28
CA LEU A 149 3.71 1.04 8.87
C LEU A 149 3.29 0.81 10.34
N THR A 150 2.65 -0.32 10.62
CA THR A 150 2.31 -0.71 11.99
C THR A 150 3.56 -0.86 12.86
N ALA A 151 4.61 -1.52 12.35
CA ALA A 151 5.88 -1.65 13.06
C ALA A 151 6.54 -0.29 13.34
N LEU A 152 6.44 0.67 12.39
CA LEU A 152 6.92 2.05 12.59
C LEU A 152 6.12 2.78 13.67
N THR A 153 4.79 2.74 13.60
CA THR A 153 3.92 3.47 14.54
C THR A 153 3.99 2.93 15.96
N GLN A 154 4.31 1.65 16.13
CA GLN A 154 4.52 1.04 17.45
C GLN A 154 5.78 1.54 18.15
N VAL A 155 6.84 1.85 17.41
CA VAL A 155 8.13 2.26 17.98
C VAL A 155 8.36 3.76 17.90
N LEU A 156 7.72 4.49 17.00
CA LEU A 156 7.89 5.93 16.81
C LEU A 156 6.68 6.72 17.34
N PRO A 157 6.74 7.25 18.57
CA PRO A 157 5.63 7.99 19.14
C PRO A 157 5.25 9.20 18.30
N GLY A 158 3.94 9.39 18.13
CA GLY A 158 3.40 10.53 17.37
C GLY A 158 3.53 10.42 15.85
N LEU A 159 4.14 9.35 15.33
CA LEU A 159 4.16 9.11 13.89
C LEU A 159 2.73 8.93 13.38
N SER A 160 2.32 9.83 12.51
CA SER A 160 1.10 9.69 11.72
C SER A 160 1.46 9.69 10.24
N ALA A 161 0.92 8.74 9.49
CA ALA A 161 1.14 8.62 8.07
C ALA A 161 -0.17 8.25 7.37
N GLN A 162 -0.46 8.92 6.27
CA GLN A 162 -1.64 8.69 5.45
C GLN A 162 -1.22 8.28 4.05
N LEU A 163 -1.89 7.28 3.47
CA LEU A 163 -1.69 6.95 2.06
C LEU A 163 -2.02 8.18 1.21
N ILE A 164 -1.15 8.53 0.27
CA ILE A 164 -1.39 9.67 -0.61
C ILE A 164 -2.60 9.36 -1.50
N ASN A 165 -3.55 10.27 -1.51
CA ASN A 165 -4.67 10.31 -2.44
C ASN A 165 -4.52 11.52 -3.35
N THR A 166 -4.96 11.40 -4.59
CA THR A 166 -4.85 12.44 -5.61
C THR A 166 -6.23 12.89 -6.07
N THR A 167 -6.34 14.13 -6.53
CA THR A 167 -7.60 14.72 -6.99
C THR A 167 -8.20 13.93 -8.16
N VAL A 168 -7.34 13.50 -9.09
CA VAL A 168 -7.71 12.57 -10.16
C VAL A 168 -7.22 11.18 -9.76
N SER A 169 -8.11 10.18 -9.75
CA SER A 169 -7.68 8.82 -9.43
C SER A 169 -6.70 8.29 -10.48
N PRO A 170 -5.69 7.50 -10.09
CA PRO A 170 -4.75 6.91 -11.06
C PRO A 170 -5.45 6.14 -12.17
N GLN A 171 -6.56 5.46 -11.86
CA GLN A 171 -7.35 4.73 -12.84
C GLN A 171 -7.96 5.65 -13.89
N ALA A 172 -8.50 6.80 -13.51
CA ALA A 172 -9.07 7.77 -14.42
C ALA A 172 -7.99 8.43 -15.28
N ALA A 173 -6.87 8.83 -14.68
CA ALA A 173 -5.74 9.42 -15.38
C ALA A 173 -5.13 8.45 -16.41
N MET A 174 -4.88 7.20 -16.02
CA MET A 174 -4.39 6.17 -16.96
C MET A 174 -5.34 5.94 -18.13
N ALA A 175 -6.66 6.01 -17.91
CA ALA A 175 -7.65 5.88 -18.99
C ALA A 175 -7.56 7.05 -19.96
N ASP A 176 -7.46 8.27 -19.46
CA ASP A 176 -7.33 9.49 -20.27
C ASP A 176 -6.04 9.46 -21.10
N TRP A 177 -4.91 9.13 -20.49
CA TRP A 177 -3.62 9.04 -21.17
C TRP A 177 -3.60 7.96 -22.26
N LEU A 178 -4.26 6.82 -22.03
CA LEU A 178 -4.37 5.75 -23.04
C LEU A 178 -5.31 6.14 -24.20
N VAL A 179 -6.35 6.93 -23.94
CA VAL A 179 -7.29 7.39 -24.96
C VAL A 179 -6.68 8.52 -25.78
N SER A 180 -6.05 9.50 -25.15
CA SER A 180 -5.38 10.62 -25.82
C SER A 180 -4.08 10.18 -26.51
N GLY A 181 -3.37 9.24 -25.93
CA GLY A 181 -2.01 8.88 -26.31
C GLY A 181 -0.95 9.86 -25.76
N GLU A 182 -1.36 10.84 -24.97
CA GLU A 182 -0.52 11.95 -24.50
C GLU A 182 -0.55 12.02 -22.97
N PRO A 183 0.37 11.34 -22.26
CA PRO A 183 0.55 11.52 -20.83
C PRO A 183 1.15 12.90 -20.54
N PRO A 184 0.97 13.47 -19.34
CA PRO A 184 1.61 14.72 -18.95
C PRO A 184 3.14 14.62 -19.01
N THR A 185 3.80 15.63 -19.53
CA THR A 185 5.26 15.75 -19.47
C THR A 185 5.70 15.82 -17.98
N PRO A 186 6.74 15.07 -17.54
CA PRO A 186 7.73 14.37 -18.37
C PRO A 186 7.51 12.84 -18.48
N PHE A 187 6.28 12.37 -18.40
CA PHE A 187 5.96 10.94 -18.49
C PHE A 187 5.78 10.50 -19.93
N THR A 188 6.16 9.26 -20.22
CA THR A 188 5.88 8.56 -21.48
C THR A 188 5.19 7.23 -21.18
N ILE A 189 4.30 6.80 -22.08
CA ILE A 189 3.63 5.50 -21.96
C ILE A 189 4.53 4.43 -22.56
N ASP A 190 4.78 3.38 -21.77
CA ASP A 190 5.52 2.21 -22.20
C ASP A 190 4.60 1.16 -22.85
N ARG A 191 5.07 -0.11 -22.89
CA ARG A 191 4.45 -1.20 -23.67
C ARG A 191 3.65 -2.21 -22.85
N ASP A 192 3.42 -1.97 -21.55
CA ASP A 192 2.69 -2.87 -20.66
C ASP A 192 1.45 -2.18 -20.09
N CYS A 193 0.27 -2.80 -20.28
CA CYS A 193 -0.99 -2.31 -19.74
C CYS A 193 -1.89 -3.49 -19.31
N GLU A 194 -2.68 -3.29 -18.26
CA GLU A 194 -3.74 -4.21 -17.85
C GLU A 194 -5.07 -3.44 -17.74
N LEU A 195 -6.07 -3.91 -18.48
CA LEU A 195 -7.44 -3.41 -18.46
C LEU A 195 -8.37 -4.46 -17.89
N LYS A 196 -9.28 -4.05 -16.99
CA LYS A 196 -10.25 -4.93 -16.33
C LYS A 196 -11.65 -4.38 -16.48
N ALA A 197 -12.62 -5.25 -16.75
CA ALA A 197 -14.02 -4.85 -16.76
C ALA A 197 -14.50 -4.44 -15.38
N ALA A 198 -15.40 -3.45 -15.33
CA ALA A 198 -15.99 -2.95 -14.08
C ALA A 198 -17.10 -3.88 -13.56
N ASP A 199 -17.65 -4.74 -14.40
CA ASP A 199 -18.69 -5.70 -14.07
C ASP A 199 -18.17 -6.90 -13.25
N GLY A 200 -19.09 -7.66 -12.70
CA GLY A 200 -18.77 -8.78 -11.79
C GLY A 200 -18.02 -9.95 -12.45
N GLU A 201 -18.07 -10.10 -13.78
CA GLU A 201 -17.41 -11.20 -14.50
C GLU A 201 -15.89 -11.01 -14.69
N LYS A 202 -15.42 -9.79 -14.49
CA LYS A 202 -13.99 -9.42 -14.43
C LYS A 202 -13.13 -9.91 -15.61
N PRO A 203 -13.55 -9.80 -16.88
CA PRO A 203 -12.65 -10.08 -18.00
C PRO A 203 -11.45 -9.12 -17.95
N VAL A 204 -10.25 -9.69 -18.10
CA VAL A 204 -8.98 -8.96 -18.05
C VAL A 204 -8.31 -9.05 -19.40
N VAL A 205 -7.85 -7.90 -19.90
CA VAL A 205 -6.99 -7.81 -21.09
C VAL A 205 -5.62 -7.31 -20.64
N ARG A 206 -4.56 -8.00 -21.06
CA ARG A 206 -3.19 -7.62 -20.78
C ARG A 206 -2.42 -7.44 -22.06
N TYR A 207 -1.81 -6.29 -22.20
CA TYR A 207 -0.82 -6.01 -23.22
C TYR A 207 0.56 -6.09 -22.57
N ALA A 208 1.43 -6.89 -23.12
CA ALA A 208 2.79 -7.03 -22.64
C ALA A 208 3.78 -6.86 -23.79
N ARG A 209 4.69 -5.91 -23.68
CA ARG A 209 5.68 -5.53 -24.69
C ARG A 209 5.05 -5.16 -26.04
N HIS A 210 3.86 -4.57 -25.99
CA HIS A 210 3.06 -4.22 -27.18
C HIS A 210 2.85 -2.72 -27.26
N ALA A 211 2.85 -2.15 -28.45
CA ALA A 211 2.47 -0.75 -28.63
C ALA A 211 1.06 -0.49 -28.08
N LEU A 212 0.86 0.63 -27.39
CA LEU A 212 -0.40 0.96 -26.72
C LEU A 212 -1.20 2.07 -27.45
N ASP A 213 -0.73 2.56 -28.58
CA ASP A 213 -1.38 3.55 -29.45
C ASP A 213 -2.46 2.96 -30.37
N LEU A 214 -2.93 1.75 -30.06
CA LEU A 214 -3.87 1.00 -30.90
C LEU A 214 -5.34 1.41 -30.67
N PRO A 215 -6.17 1.39 -31.73
CA PRO A 215 -7.61 1.62 -31.63
C PRO A 215 -8.30 0.65 -30.65
N GLU A 216 -7.86 -0.60 -30.58
CA GLU A 216 -8.43 -1.66 -29.73
C GLU A 216 -8.41 -1.28 -28.25
N ILE A 217 -7.38 -0.58 -27.78
CA ILE A 217 -7.28 -0.15 -26.37
C ILE A 217 -8.36 0.89 -26.08
N ARG A 218 -8.57 1.83 -27.00
CA ARG A 218 -9.62 2.85 -26.91
C ARG A 218 -11.02 2.20 -26.93
N GLU A 219 -11.22 1.20 -27.78
CA GLU A 219 -12.46 0.41 -27.83
C GLU A 219 -12.72 -0.32 -26.51
N HIS A 220 -11.71 -0.93 -25.92
CA HIS A 220 -11.83 -1.58 -24.62
C HIS A 220 -12.21 -0.60 -23.50
N ILE A 221 -11.64 0.61 -23.50
CA ILE A 221 -11.98 1.66 -22.52
C ILE A 221 -13.40 2.17 -22.78
N ALA A 222 -13.77 2.41 -24.05
CA ALA A 222 -15.13 2.81 -24.43
C ALA A 222 -16.18 1.75 -24.07
N ALA A 223 -15.83 0.46 -24.12
CA ALA A 223 -16.65 -0.66 -23.68
C ALA A 223 -16.69 -0.83 -22.15
N GLY A 224 -16.16 0.13 -21.37
CA GLY A 224 -16.24 0.16 -19.91
C GLY A 224 -15.12 -0.59 -19.17
N LYS A 225 -14.10 -1.09 -19.88
CA LYS A 225 -12.91 -1.61 -19.20
C LYS A 225 -12.07 -0.45 -18.66
N ARG A 226 -11.47 -0.66 -17.47
CA ARG A 226 -10.67 0.35 -16.79
C ARG A 226 -9.24 -0.13 -16.61
N PRO A 227 -8.23 0.75 -16.81
CA PRO A 227 -6.85 0.40 -16.55
C PRO A 227 -6.63 0.16 -15.07
N THR A 228 -5.99 -0.96 -14.75
CA THR A 228 -5.56 -1.31 -13.40
C THR A 228 -4.06 -1.20 -13.24
N ARG A 229 -3.33 -1.21 -14.38
CA ARG A 229 -1.88 -1.03 -14.45
C ARG A 229 -1.50 -0.39 -15.77
N LEU A 230 -0.53 0.51 -15.71
CA LEU A 230 0.08 1.13 -16.88
C LEU A 230 1.58 1.30 -16.63
N ALA A 231 2.40 0.82 -17.55
CA ALA A 231 3.84 1.06 -17.50
C ALA A 231 4.14 2.44 -18.07
N LEU A 232 4.97 3.17 -17.35
CA LEU A 232 5.37 4.55 -17.63
C LEU A 232 6.88 4.67 -17.46
N THR A 233 7.47 5.59 -18.21
CA THR A 233 8.83 6.07 -18.00
C THR A 233 8.80 7.56 -17.68
N TRP A 234 9.51 7.96 -16.63
CA TRP A 234 9.69 9.34 -16.22
C TRP A 234 11.03 9.87 -16.70
N ASN A 235 10.99 10.98 -17.45
CA ASN A 235 12.19 11.76 -17.87
C ASN A 235 13.30 10.92 -18.52
N ASP A 236 12.92 9.82 -19.19
CA ASP A 236 13.85 8.81 -19.75
C ASP A 236 14.90 8.28 -18.74
N ARG A 237 14.58 8.33 -17.44
CA ARG A 237 15.49 7.94 -16.36
C ARG A 237 14.95 6.81 -15.48
N VAL A 238 13.63 6.82 -15.20
CA VAL A 238 13.03 5.82 -14.31
C VAL A 238 11.78 5.23 -14.96
N SER A 239 11.78 3.93 -15.21
CA SER A 239 10.59 3.20 -15.63
C SER A 239 9.90 2.54 -14.45
N PHE A 240 8.58 2.50 -14.47
CA PHE A 240 7.77 1.88 -13.43
C PHE A 240 6.39 1.49 -13.95
N THR A 241 5.66 0.71 -13.19
CA THR A 241 4.25 0.40 -13.45
C THR A 241 3.38 1.10 -12.41
N LEU A 242 2.56 2.06 -12.84
CA LEU A 242 1.53 2.70 -12.02
C LEU A 242 0.34 1.74 -11.88
N THR A 243 -0.21 1.64 -10.67
CA THR A 243 -1.42 0.85 -10.40
C THR A 243 -2.61 1.74 -10.06
N GLU A 244 -3.82 1.20 -10.14
CA GLU A 244 -5.06 1.90 -9.78
C GLU A 244 -5.10 2.43 -8.34
N GLY A 245 -4.33 1.82 -7.43
CA GLY A 245 -4.19 2.25 -6.03
C GLY A 245 -2.93 3.07 -5.75
N LEU A 246 -2.39 3.78 -6.72
CA LEU A 246 -1.17 4.63 -6.59
C LEU A 246 0.06 3.87 -6.06
N GLN A 247 0.18 2.57 -6.36
CA GLN A 247 1.41 1.82 -6.10
C GLN A 247 2.33 1.91 -7.32
N LEU A 248 3.60 2.19 -7.10
CA LEU A 248 4.62 2.19 -8.15
C LEU A 248 5.35 0.85 -8.09
N LYS A 249 5.19 0.03 -9.12
CA LYS A 249 5.77 -1.32 -9.16
C LYS A 249 6.81 -1.45 -10.24
N LYS A 250 7.70 -2.44 -10.08
CA LYS A 250 8.74 -2.77 -11.06
C LYS A 250 9.64 -1.56 -11.40
N ILE A 251 9.97 -0.76 -10.40
CA ILE A 251 10.86 0.39 -10.62
C ILE A 251 12.20 -0.10 -11.17
N SER A 252 12.63 0.52 -12.24
CA SER A 252 13.91 0.28 -12.90
C SER A 252 14.51 1.62 -13.31
N PHE A 253 15.77 1.83 -12.96
CA PHE A 253 16.52 2.98 -13.43
C PHE A 253 17.14 2.62 -14.77
N LEU A 254 17.00 3.52 -15.74
CA LEU A 254 17.49 3.32 -17.09
C LEU A 254 19.00 3.59 -17.17
N ASP A 255 19.59 3.19 -18.29
CA ASP A 255 21.01 3.38 -18.55
C ASP A 255 21.39 4.86 -18.42
N GLY A 256 22.54 5.13 -17.84
CA GLY A 256 23.01 6.50 -17.57
C GLY A 256 22.71 7.04 -16.17
N VAL A 257 21.65 6.58 -15.46
CA VAL A 257 21.34 7.08 -14.11
C VAL A 257 22.44 6.75 -13.11
N PHE A 258 23.05 5.58 -13.24
CA PHE A 258 24.17 5.11 -12.41
C PHE A 258 25.53 5.16 -13.12
N GLU A 259 25.64 5.81 -14.29
CA GLU A 259 26.91 5.97 -14.99
C GLU A 259 27.86 6.85 -14.18
N GLY A 260 29.13 6.48 -14.17
CA GLY A 260 30.18 7.19 -13.41
C GLY A 260 30.29 6.79 -11.94
N ARG A 261 29.46 5.87 -11.45
CA ARG A 261 29.57 5.31 -10.12
C ARG A 261 30.88 4.53 -9.97
N LYS A 262 31.79 5.02 -9.10
CA LYS A 262 33.09 4.42 -8.83
C LYS A 262 33.20 3.73 -7.48
N ALA A 263 32.12 3.69 -6.71
CA ALA A 263 32.19 3.30 -5.32
C ALA A 263 31.82 1.83 -5.13
N ASP A 264 32.67 1.09 -4.44
CA ASP A 264 32.41 -0.20 -3.84
C ASP A 264 32.31 -0.05 -2.32
N GLY A 265 31.57 -0.94 -1.66
CA GLY A 265 31.43 -0.90 -0.20
C GLY A 265 30.53 0.23 0.30
N ASP A 266 30.93 0.91 1.37
CA ASP A 266 30.13 1.94 2.05
C ASP A 266 29.86 3.17 1.21
N GLU A 267 30.85 3.64 0.45
CA GLU A 267 30.68 4.72 -0.51
C GLU A 267 29.68 4.35 -1.62
N GLY A 268 29.63 3.07 -2.00
CA GLY A 268 28.66 2.55 -2.95
C GLY A 268 27.22 2.63 -2.43
N PHE A 269 27.00 2.35 -1.15
CA PHE A 269 25.68 2.47 -0.53
C PHE A 269 25.21 3.93 -0.51
N ASP A 270 26.08 4.88 -0.12
CA ASP A 270 25.73 6.30 -0.07
C ASP A 270 25.37 6.84 -1.45
N ALA A 271 26.21 6.54 -2.45
CA ALA A 271 25.97 6.94 -3.83
C ALA A 271 24.66 6.36 -4.36
N ASP A 272 24.40 5.05 -4.13
CA ASP A 272 23.16 4.40 -4.56
C ASP A 272 21.92 5.01 -3.88
N ALA A 273 22.02 5.30 -2.60
CA ALA A 273 20.96 5.91 -1.84
C ALA A 273 20.66 7.33 -2.31
N ALA A 274 21.71 8.16 -2.45
CA ALA A 274 21.60 9.53 -2.94
C ALA A 274 20.98 9.59 -4.34
N ILE A 275 21.48 8.80 -5.28
CA ILE A 275 20.97 8.73 -6.66
C ILE A 275 19.51 8.23 -6.63
N THR A 276 19.23 7.14 -5.92
CA THR A 276 17.89 6.55 -5.88
C THR A 276 16.87 7.52 -5.33
N THR A 277 17.15 8.16 -4.20
CA THR A 277 16.21 9.11 -3.57
C THR A 277 16.14 10.42 -4.34
N GLY A 278 17.25 10.86 -4.94
CA GLY A 278 17.34 12.04 -5.79
C GLY A 278 16.49 11.93 -7.07
N GLU A 279 16.36 10.73 -7.65
CA GLU A 279 15.50 10.48 -8.81
C GLU A 279 14.03 10.23 -8.40
N LEU A 280 13.81 9.43 -7.36
CA LEU A 280 12.45 9.06 -6.96
C LEU A 280 11.67 10.20 -6.32
N ALA A 281 12.31 11.12 -5.58
CA ALA A 281 11.62 12.22 -4.92
C ALA A 281 10.92 13.16 -5.94
N PRO A 282 11.62 13.72 -6.96
CA PRO A 282 10.97 14.54 -7.98
C PRO A 282 9.96 13.74 -8.80
N MET A 283 10.26 12.50 -9.20
CA MET A 283 9.33 11.64 -9.93
C MET A 283 8.00 11.45 -9.18
N ILE A 284 8.04 11.20 -7.86
CA ILE A 284 6.82 11.06 -7.04
C ILE A 284 6.06 12.39 -6.99
N GLY A 285 6.75 13.52 -6.81
CA GLY A 285 6.13 14.85 -6.80
C GLY A 285 5.41 15.15 -8.10
N GLU A 286 6.10 15.01 -9.23
CA GLU A 286 5.56 15.26 -10.55
C GLU A 286 4.43 14.29 -10.93
N LEU A 287 4.48 13.04 -10.46
CA LEU A 287 3.37 12.10 -10.63
C LEU A 287 2.13 12.55 -9.85
N ILE A 288 2.29 13.02 -8.62
CA ILE A 288 1.18 13.56 -7.82
C ILE A 288 0.58 14.78 -8.55
N ASP A 289 1.41 15.67 -9.08
CA ASP A 289 0.97 16.85 -9.83
C ASP A 289 0.24 16.44 -11.13
N ALA A 290 0.75 15.44 -11.86
CA ALA A 290 0.12 14.87 -13.05
C ALA A 290 -1.25 14.21 -12.73
N LEU A 291 -1.47 13.80 -11.50
CA LEU A 291 -2.75 13.30 -10.99
C LEU A 291 -3.64 14.40 -10.34
N GLY A 292 -3.37 15.66 -10.65
CA GLY A 292 -4.16 16.81 -10.21
C GLY A 292 -3.85 17.29 -8.79
N GLY A 293 -2.71 16.90 -8.23
CA GLY A 293 -2.26 17.24 -6.89
C GLY A 293 -2.82 16.32 -5.80
N GLU A 294 -2.25 16.47 -4.61
CA GLU A 294 -2.65 15.70 -3.44
C GLU A 294 -4.00 16.17 -2.89
N GLN A 295 -4.92 15.23 -2.66
CA GLN A 295 -6.19 15.50 -2.01
C GLN A 295 -6.03 15.43 -0.49
N VAL A 296 -6.11 16.56 0.19
CA VAL A 296 -6.13 16.64 1.66
C VAL A 296 -7.55 16.35 2.14
N LEU A 297 -7.75 15.23 2.83
CA LEU A 297 -9.04 14.88 3.43
C LEU A 297 -9.43 15.96 4.46
N GLY A 298 -10.59 16.60 4.25
CA GLY A 298 -11.09 17.68 5.11
C GLY A 298 -10.78 19.09 4.63
N ALA A 299 -10.03 19.28 3.57
CA ALA A 299 -9.93 20.57 2.90
C ALA A 299 -11.20 20.81 2.06
N THR A 300 -11.86 21.94 2.28
CA THR A 300 -12.91 22.41 1.39
C THR A 300 -12.30 22.58 -0.01
N PRO A 301 -12.90 22.03 -1.09
CA PRO A 301 -12.37 22.22 -2.42
C PRO A 301 -12.20 23.71 -2.70
N ALA A 302 -11.03 24.11 -3.19
CA ALA A 302 -10.85 25.48 -3.63
C ALA A 302 -11.89 25.81 -4.71
N PRO A 303 -12.51 26.98 -4.69
CA PRO A 303 -13.50 27.36 -5.70
C PRO A 303 -12.83 27.31 -7.08
N VAL A 304 -13.43 26.55 -8.00
CA VAL A 304 -12.95 26.41 -9.38
C VAL A 304 -12.94 27.80 -10.00
N PRO A 305 -11.81 28.32 -10.52
CA PRO A 305 -11.78 29.61 -11.17
C PRO A 305 -12.68 29.55 -12.42
N GLY A 306 -13.82 30.23 -12.38
CA GLY A 306 -14.77 30.30 -13.50
C GLY A 306 -16.19 29.82 -13.24
N ALA A 307 -16.52 29.28 -12.06
CA ALA A 307 -17.90 29.10 -11.67
C ALA A 307 -18.50 30.47 -11.29
N ALA A 308 -19.19 31.07 -12.20
CA ALA A 308 -19.97 32.29 -11.93
C ALA A 308 -20.92 32.01 -10.76
N GLU A 309 -20.80 32.79 -9.71
CA GLU A 309 -21.65 32.78 -8.53
C GLU A 309 -23.12 32.92 -8.99
N ALA A 310 -23.89 31.85 -8.84
CA ALA A 310 -25.33 31.91 -9.11
C ALA A 310 -25.94 32.91 -8.09
N PRO A 311 -26.82 33.86 -8.52
CA PRO A 311 -27.38 34.80 -7.62
C PRO A 311 -28.22 34.12 -6.53
N PRO A 312 -28.19 34.60 -5.28
CA PRO A 312 -28.89 33.99 -4.18
C PRO A 312 -30.39 33.90 -4.47
N ALA A 313 -30.97 32.71 -4.33
CA ALA A 313 -32.40 32.54 -4.46
C ALA A 313 -33.15 33.42 -3.45
N PRO A 314 -34.28 34.05 -3.83
CA PRO A 314 -35.03 34.90 -2.94
C PRO A 314 -35.55 34.11 -1.74
N MET A 315 -35.26 34.61 -0.54
CA MET A 315 -35.79 34.04 0.71
C MET A 315 -37.31 34.20 0.75
N THR A 316 -38.03 33.11 0.59
CA THR A 316 -39.46 33.03 0.86
C THR A 316 -39.64 32.98 2.36
N THR A 317 -40.19 34.05 2.92
CA THR A 317 -40.72 34.11 4.30
C THR A 317 -41.81 33.04 4.50
N PRO A 318 -41.76 32.25 5.57
CA PRO A 318 -42.84 31.28 5.84
C PRO A 318 -44.09 32.05 6.26
N THR A 319 -45.16 31.95 5.46
CA THR A 319 -46.49 32.40 5.81
C THR A 319 -47.09 31.43 6.85
N ILE A 320 -47.36 31.94 8.03
CA ILE A 320 -48.04 31.17 9.10
C ILE A 320 -49.51 30.98 8.72
N ALA A 321 -49.92 29.74 8.42
CA ALA A 321 -51.34 29.38 8.26
C ALA A 321 -52.00 29.15 9.62
N PRO A 322 -53.27 29.55 9.81
CA PRO A 322 -53.96 29.43 11.12
C PRO A 322 -54.30 27.99 11.45
N THR A 323 -54.09 27.64 12.71
CA THR A 323 -54.34 26.35 13.34
C THR A 323 -55.83 26.03 13.37
N ALA A 324 -56.25 24.90 12.82
CA ALA A 324 -57.59 24.31 13.00
C ALA A 324 -57.64 23.46 14.28
N PRO A 325 -58.81 23.35 14.96
CA PRO A 325 -58.94 22.71 16.29
C PRO A 325 -58.84 21.18 16.19
N LYS A 326 -58.16 20.58 17.17
CA LYS A 326 -57.99 19.13 17.34
C LYS A 326 -59.33 18.44 17.62
N SER A 327 -59.74 17.46 16.82
CA SER A 327 -60.76 16.49 17.18
C SER A 327 -60.11 15.39 18.04
N THR A 328 -60.69 15.19 19.22
CA THR A 328 -60.43 14.08 20.12
C THR A 328 -61.15 12.83 19.58
N THR A 329 -60.41 11.86 19.03
CA THR A 329 -60.68 10.41 19.05
C THR A 329 -59.66 9.69 18.21
N ASP A 330 -58.61 9.18 18.87
CA ASP A 330 -57.87 8.04 18.34
C ASP A 330 -57.31 7.23 19.51
N ARG A 331 -58.02 6.15 19.85
CA ARG A 331 -57.54 5.07 20.72
C ARG A 331 -56.75 4.09 19.85
N PRO A 332 -55.59 3.65 20.29
CA PRO A 332 -54.78 2.71 19.51
C PRO A 332 -55.41 1.31 19.45
N PRO A 333 -55.26 0.57 18.33
CA PRO A 333 -55.96 -0.68 18.03
C PRO A 333 -55.63 -1.90 18.90
N TRP A 334 -54.71 -1.80 19.84
CA TRP A 334 -54.24 -2.95 20.64
C TRP A 334 -54.91 -3.05 22.04
N GLU A 335 -55.84 -2.15 22.39
CA GLU A 335 -56.47 -2.13 23.71
C GLU A 335 -57.87 -2.85 23.76
N ALA A 336 -58.20 -3.56 22.69
CA ALA A 336 -59.43 -4.32 22.59
C ALA A 336 -59.18 -5.80 22.30
N ALA A 337 -58.58 -6.55 23.23
CA ALA A 337 -58.70 -8.01 23.33
C ALA A 337 -58.10 -8.52 24.64
N LEU A 338 -58.93 -8.61 25.67
CA LEU A 338 -58.83 -9.65 26.70
C LEU A 338 -60.21 -9.84 27.28
N PRO A 339 -60.72 -11.09 27.28
CA PRO A 339 -61.68 -11.49 28.33
C PRO A 339 -60.94 -11.88 29.59
#